data_8468c25c5acb0404eb0aa5fdc990ae4b
#
_entry.id   8468c25c5acb0404eb0aa5fdc990ae4b
#
_cell.length_a   1.000
_cell.length_b   1.000
_cell.length_c   1.000
_cell.angle_alpha   90.00
_cell.angle_beta   90.00
_cell.angle_gamma   90.00
#
_symmetry.space_group_name_H-M   'P 1'
#
loop_
_entity.id
_entity.type
_entity.pdbx_description
1 polymer ?
#
loop_
_entity_poly.entity_id
_entity_poly.type
_entity_poly.pdbx_seq_one_letter_code
_entity_poly.pdbx_strand_id
1 'polypeptide(L)'
;MTEKKIPSAAELARREAQSKNDRGEAAPIHVEVRGIALDFNPADLLDDYDAMTALMEQGRPNPMLALLIPDEGERKAALDSLRDENGKLRVTTIVEFLTEVFQASGQGN
;
A
#
# COMPACT_ATOMS: atom_id res chain seq x y z
N MET A 1 9.53 12.22 29.92
CA MET A 1 9.14 12.15 29.55
C MET A 1 9.19 12.23 29.59
N THR A 2 9.32 12.38 29.32
CA THR A 2 9.11 12.50 29.09
C THR A 2 8.95 12.68 29.16
N GLU A 3 9.09 12.73 29.19
CA GLU A 3 8.66 12.89 28.89
C GLU A 3 8.27 12.81 28.97
N LYS A 4 8.14 12.49 29.61
CA LYS A 4 7.54 12.25 29.16
C LYS A 4 7.05 12.43 28.79
N LYS A 5 7.40 12.20 29.88
CA LYS A 5 7.03 12.98 28.74
C LYS A 5 6.50 12.12 27.59
N ILE A 6 5.43 12.59 26.94
CA ILE A 6 4.87 11.88 25.82
C ILE A 6 5.67 12.22 24.56
N PRO A 7 6.20 11.23 23.84
CA PRO A 7 6.93 11.51 22.60
C PRO A 7 6.03 12.15 21.57
N SER A 8 6.61 12.97 20.75
CA SER A 8 5.88 13.55 19.63
C SER A 8 5.52 12.49 18.61
N ALA A 9 4.58 12.80 17.75
CA ALA A 9 4.19 11.88 16.69
C ALA A 9 5.39 11.56 15.79
N ALA A 10 6.21 12.55 15.51
CA ALA A 10 7.40 12.33 14.69
C ALA A 10 8.37 11.36 15.37
N GLU A 11 8.53 11.50 16.67
CA GLU A 11 9.42 10.62 17.40
C GLU A 11 8.89 9.19 17.41
N LEU A 12 7.59 9.02 17.59
CA LEU A 12 7.00 7.70 17.56
C LEU A 12 7.17 7.06 16.20
N ALA A 13 6.96 7.84 15.15
CA ALA A 13 7.13 7.33 13.80
C ALA A 13 8.56 6.88 13.56
N ARG A 14 9.54 7.64 14.04
CA ARG A 14 10.92 7.26 13.89
C ARG A 14 11.22 5.96 14.61
N ARG A 15 10.69 5.81 15.81
CA ARG A 15 10.94 4.59 16.56
C ARG A 15 10.32 3.37 15.88
N GLU A 16 9.13 3.55 15.34
CA GLU A 16 8.51 2.45 14.63
C GLU A 16 9.29 2.08 13.39
N ALA A 17 9.74 3.08 12.64
CA ALA A 17 10.51 2.81 11.44
C ALA A 17 11.79 2.08 11.77
N GLN A 18 12.47 2.50 12.82
CA GLN A 18 13.69 1.85 13.20
C GLN A 18 13.45 0.43 13.68
N SER A 19 12.39 0.23 14.43
CA SER A 19 12.06 -1.10 14.91
C SER A 19 11.76 -2.04 13.75
N LYS A 20 11.05 -1.56 12.76
CA LYS A 20 10.75 -2.38 11.59
C LYS A 20 12.01 -2.69 10.81
N ASN A 21 12.90 -1.72 10.67
CA ASN A 21 14.17 -1.95 9.99
C ASN A 21 14.98 -3.01 10.70
N ASP A 22 15.02 -2.95 12.03
CA ASP A 22 15.78 -3.90 12.82
C ASP A 22 15.26 -5.32 12.59
N ARG A 23 13.97 -5.47 12.38
CA ARG A 23 13.38 -6.77 12.13
C ARG A 23 13.29 -7.11 10.65
N GLY A 24 13.68 -6.19 9.79
CA GLY A 24 13.58 -6.40 8.36
C GLY A 24 12.19 -6.26 7.79
N GLU A 25 11.23 -5.83 8.61
CA GLU A 25 9.84 -5.74 8.16
C GLU A 25 9.59 -4.55 7.24
N ALA A 26 10.46 -3.54 7.31
CA ALA A 26 10.31 -2.37 6.48
C ALA A 26 10.99 -2.51 5.12
N ALA A 27 11.60 -3.66 4.86
CA ALA A 27 12.30 -3.84 3.59
C ALA A 27 11.31 -3.91 2.44
N PRO A 28 11.63 -3.32 1.30
CA PRO A 28 10.78 -3.46 0.12
C PRO A 28 10.70 -4.92 -0.32
N ILE A 29 9.57 -5.26 -0.88
CA ILE A 29 9.38 -6.59 -1.44
C ILE A 29 9.02 -6.46 -2.90
N HIS A 30 9.18 -7.56 -3.61
CA HIS A 30 8.85 -7.63 -5.02
C HIS A 30 7.80 -8.72 -5.20
N VAL A 31 6.65 -8.37 -5.76
CA VAL A 31 5.60 -9.34 -6.02
C VAL A 31 5.02 -9.08 -7.40
N GLU A 32 4.34 -10.08 -7.91
CA GLU A 32 3.64 -9.94 -9.18
C GLU A 32 2.19 -10.36 -8.98
N VAL A 33 1.26 -9.48 -9.32
CA VAL A 33 -0.17 -9.74 -9.15
C VAL A 33 -0.85 -9.42 -10.47
N ARG A 34 -1.55 -10.42 -11.03
CA ARG A 34 -2.27 -10.28 -12.31
C ARG A 34 -1.36 -9.77 -13.42
N GLY A 35 -0.09 -10.20 -13.40
CA GLY A 35 0.86 -9.80 -14.42
C GLY A 35 1.48 -8.44 -14.19
N ILE A 36 1.16 -7.77 -13.09
CA ILE A 36 1.71 -6.47 -12.76
C ILE A 36 2.83 -6.66 -11.74
N ALA A 37 4.04 -6.25 -12.12
CA ALA A 37 5.19 -6.35 -11.23
C ALA A 37 5.21 -5.14 -10.30
N LEU A 38 5.39 -5.40 -9.01
CA LEU A 38 5.30 -4.38 -7.98
C LEU A 38 6.49 -4.45 -7.05
N ASP A 39 7.07 -3.29 -6.76
CA ASP A 39 8.12 -3.15 -5.76
C ASP A 39 7.63 -2.13 -4.74
N PHE A 40 7.43 -2.55 -3.50
CA PHE A 40 6.91 -1.64 -2.50
C PHE A 40 7.22 -2.16 -1.11
N ASN A 41 7.11 -1.26 -0.14
CA ASN A 41 7.25 -1.62 1.27
C ASN A 41 5.85 -1.75 1.86
N PRO A 42 5.44 -2.96 2.26
CA PRO A 42 4.07 -3.14 2.77
C PRO A 42 3.75 -2.24 3.95
N ALA A 43 4.75 -1.95 4.78
CA ALA A 43 4.51 -1.08 5.94
C ALA A 43 4.07 0.31 5.52
N ASP A 44 4.62 0.81 4.40
CA ASP A 44 4.24 2.14 3.93
C ASP A 44 2.76 2.20 3.55
N LEU A 45 2.23 1.11 3.01
CA LEU A 45 0.83 1.07 2.63
C LEU A 45 -0.08 0.96 3.83
N LEU A 46 0.26 0.05 4.75
CA LEU A 46 -0.61 -0.23 5.88
C LEU A 46 -0.59 0.85 6.93
N ASP A 47 0.48 1.64 6.96
CA ASP A 47 0.66 2.66 7.96
C ASP A 47 0.08 4.01 7.56
N ASP A 48 -0.42 4.14 6.33
CA ASP A 48 -0.97 5.39 5.85
C ASP A 48 -2.45 5.45 6.17
N TYR A 49 -2.79 6.25 7.19
CA TYR A 49 -4.16 6.32 7.66
C TYR A 49 -5.11 6.84 6.59
N ASP A 50 -4.69 7.89 5.87
CA ASP A 50 -5.58 8.48 4.88
C ASP A 50 -5.88 7.51 3.74
N ALA A 51 -4.86 6.81 3.26
CA ALA A 51 -5.05 5.86 2.18
C ALA A 51 -5.88 4.66 2.63
N MET A 52 -5.62 4.16 3.83
CA MET A 52 -6.39 3.03 4.35
C MET A 52 -7.84 3.41 4.59
N THR A 53 -8.07 4.60 5.14
CA THR A 53 -9.43 5.07 5.38
C THR A 53 -10.17 5.24 4.07
N ALA A 54 -9.52 5.84 3.08
CA ALA A 54 -10.14 6.03 1.78
C ALA A 54 -10.55 4.69 1.17
N LEU A 55 -9.68 3.70 1.28
CA LEU A 55 -9.95 2.39 0.69
C LEU A 55 -11.04 1.63 1.46
N MET A 56 -10.88 1.55 2.77
CA MET A 56 -11.73 0.67 3.57
C MET A 56 -13.07 1.28 3.93
N GLU A 57 -13.12 2.58 4.15
CA GLU A 57 -14.35 3.21 4.62
C GLU A 57 -15.07 3.98 3.53
N GLN A 58 -14.34 4.52 2.57
CA GLN A 58 -14.94 5.36 1.53
C GLN A 58 -14.99 4.66 0.18
N GLY A 59 -14.40 3.48 0.06
CA GLY A 59 -14.39 2.76 -1.20
C GLY A 59 -13.59 3.45 -2.28
N ARG A 60 -12.59 4.24 -1.89
CA ARG A 60 -11.77 5.00 -2.83
C ARG A 60 -10.35 4.43 -2.85
N PRO A 61 -10.00 3.65 -3.87
CA PRO A 61 -8.70 2.98 -3.90
C PRO A 61 -7.56 3.87 -4.41
N ASN A 62 -7.85 5.02 -4.99
CA ASN A 62 -6.82 5.82 -5.64
C ASN A 62 -5.67 6.23 -4.73
N PRO A 63 -5.90 6.68 -3.49
CA PRO A 63 -4.76 7.02 -2.64
C PRO A 63 -3.84 5.84 -2.38
N MET A 64 -4.42 4.65 -2.19
CA MET A 64 -3.61 3.45 -1.97
C MET A 64 -2.84 3.09 -3.24
N LEU A 65 -3.47 3.22 -4.39
CA LEU A 65 -2.80 2.93 -5.65
C LEU A 65 -1.61 3.86 -5.88
N ALA A 66 -1.74 5.13 -5.49
CA ALA A 66 -0.65 6.08 -5.64
C ALA A 66 0.54 5.74 -4.75
N LEU A 67 0.28 5.16 -3.59
CA LEU A 67 1.36 4.69 -2.73
C LEU A 67 2.02 3.44 -3.30
N LEU A 68 1.21 2.53 -3.84
CA LEU A 68 1.70 1.27 -4.36
C LEU A 68 2.51 1.47 -5.63
N ILE A 69 2.04 2.31 -6.53
CA ILE A 69 2.70 2.61 -7.80
C ILE A 69 2.81 4.12 -7.91
N PRO A 70 3.87 4.71 -7.34
CA PRO A 70 3.98 6.17 -7.32
C PRO A 70 4.15 6.81 -8.70
N ASP A 71 4.78 6.11 -9.63
CA ASP A 71 4.94 6.65 -10.97
C ASP A 71 3.62 6.67 -11.71
N GLU A 72 3.21 7.85 -12.16
CA GLU A 72 1.90 8.00 -12.77
C GLU A 72 1.77 7.19 -14.06
N GLY A 73 2.81 7.16 -14.87
CA GLY A 73 2.80 6.41 -16.12
C GLY A 73 2.68 4.92 -15.88
N GLU A 74 3.44 4.41 -14.92
CA GLU A 74 3.37 3.00 -14.57
C GLU A 74 2.01 2.65 -13.97
N ARG A 75 1.49 3.55 -13.15
CA ARG A 75 0.18 3.32 -12.53
C ARG A 75 -0.90 3.26 -13.59
N LYS A 76 -0.85 4.17 -14.57
CA LYS A 76 -1.82 4.16 -15.64
C LYS A 76 -1.74 2.88 -16.45
N ALA A 77 -0.53 2.43 -16.77
CA ALA A 77 -0.36 1.19 -17.52
C ALA A 77 -0.90 -0.01 -16.75
N ALA A 78 -0.64 -0.05 -15.45
CA ALA A 78 -1.16 -1.13 -14.61
C ALA A 78 -2.68 -1.13 -14.61
N LEU A 79 -3.28 0.03 -14.42
CA LEU A 79 -4.73 0.11 -14.39
C LEU A 79 -5.35 -0.26 -15.74
N ASP A 80 -4.71 0.16 -16.83
CA ASP A 80 -5.22 -0.21 -18.15
C ASP A 80 -5.22 -1.72 -18.34
N SER A 81 -4.23 -2.41 -17.77
CA SER A 81 -4.18 -3.86 -17.90
C SER A 81 -5.29 -4.57 -17.11
N LEU A 82 -5.94 -3.87 -16.20
CA LEU A 82 -7.03 -4.45 -15.42
C LEU A 82 -8.40 -4.18 -16.01
N ARG A 83 -8.46 -3.49 -17.14
CA ARG A 83 -9.75 -3.22 -17.80
C ARG A 83 -10.32 -4.51 -18.35
N ASP A 84 -11.65 -4.60 -18.34
CA ASP A 84 -12.31 -5.78 -18.86
C ASP A 84 -12.34 -5.74 -20.40
N GLU A 85 -12.98 -6.73 -21.00
CA GLU A 85 -13.00 -6.85 -22.45
C GLU A 85 -13.70 -5.68 -23.13
N ASN A 86 -14.52 -4.97 -22.40
CA ASN A 86 -15.20 -3.77 -22.90
C ASN A 86 -14.42 -2.51 -22.65
N GLY A 87 -13.21 -2.63 -22.09
CA GLY A 87 -12.38 -1.48 -21.79
C GLY A 87 -12.75 -0.75 -20.51
N LYS A 88 -13.61 -1.36 -19.69
CA LYS A 88 -14.08 -0.72 -18.48
C LYS A 88 -13.23 -1.13 -17.29
N LEU A 89 -12.85 -0.15 -16.49
CA LEU A 89 -12.07 -0.39 -15.27
C LEU A 89 -13.05 -0.35 -14.10
N ARG A 90 -13.26 -1.51 -13.46
CA ARG A 90 -14.27 -1.61 -12.41
C ARG A 90 -13.64 -1.44 -11.05
N VAL A 91 -14.37 -0.77 -10.16
CA VAL A 91 -13.90 -0.57 -8.78
C VAL A 91 -13.68 -1.91 -8.10
N THR A 92 -14.60 -2.87 -8.30
CA THR A 92 -14.42 -4.19 -7.70
C THR A 92 -13.12 -4.85 -8.15
N THR A 93 -12.76 -4.70 -9.42
CA THR A 93 -11.52 -5.28 -9.91
C THR A 93 -10.31 -4.65 -9.22
N ILE A 94 -10.36 -3.32 -9.02
CA ILE A 94 -9.27 -2.63 -8.33
C ILE A 94 -9.17 -3.09 -6.89
N VAL A 95 -10.29 -3.21 -6.20
CA VAL A 95 -10.27 -3.66 -4.81
C VAL A 95 -9.74 -5.09 -4.71
N GLU A 96 -10.16 -5.94 -5.63
CA GLU A 96 -9.65 -7.32 -5.66
C GLU A 96 -8.15 -7.35 -5.92
N PHE A 97 -7.69 -6.51 -6.83
CA PHE A 97 -6.26 -6.42 -7.10
C PHE A 97 -5.49 -6.03 -5.84
N LEU A 98 -5.97 -4.99 -5.13
CA LEU A 98 -5.30 -4.57 -3.90
C LEU A 98 -5.33 -5.66 -2.85
N THR A 99 -6.45 -6.38 -2.73
CA THR A 99 -6.54 -7.48 -1.79
C THR A 99 -5.49 -8.54 -2.10
N GLU A 100 -5.33 -8.86 -3.39
CA GLU A 100 -4.34 -9.84 -3.79
C GLU A 100 -2.92 -9.35 -3.51
N VAL A 101 -2.69 -8.05 -3.68
CA VAL A 101 -1.38 -7.47 -3.36
C VAL A 101 -1.07 -7.64 -1.88
N PHE A 102 -2.04 -7.33 -1.01
CA PHE A 102 -1.83 -7.50 0.42
C PHE A 102 -1.59 -8.95 0.78
N GLN A 103 -2.31 -9.87 0.16
CA GLN A 103 -2.11 -11.29 0.41
C GLN A 103 -0.74 -11.74 -0.08
N ALA A 104 -0.32 -11.28 -1.24
CA ALA A 104 0.98 -11.65 -1.79
C ALA A 104 2.11 -11.11 -0.93
N SER A 105 1.87 -10.00 -0.25
CA SER A 105 2.89 -9.42 0.62
C SER A 105 2.98 -10.12 1.98
N GLY A 106 2.13 -11.12 2.22
CA GLY A 106 2.13 -11.84 3.47
C GLY A 106 1.29 -11.21 4.56
N GLN A 107 0.57 -10.15 4.26
CA GLN A 107 -0.20 -9.45 5.28
C GLN A 107 -1.46 -10.19 5.67
N GLY A 108 -1.86 -11.17 4.90
CA GLY A 108 -3.03 -11.96 5.22
C GLY A 108 -2.74 -13.17 6.09
N ASN A 109 -1.49 -13.38 6.41
CA ASN A 109 -1.09 -14.57 7.17
C ASN A 109 -1.21 -14.37 8.66
#